data_4b6765fc181b913b21d8359a603c9379
#
_entry.id   4b6765fc181b913b21d8359a603c9379
#
_cell.length_a   1.000
_cell.length_b   1.000
_cell.length_c   1.000
_cell.angle_alpha   90.00
_cell.angle_beta   90.00
_cell.angle_gamma   90.00
#
_symmetry.space_group_name_H-M   'P 1'
#
loop_
_entity.id
_entity.type
_entity.pdbx_description
1 polymer ?
#
loop_
_entity_poly.entity_id
_entity_poly.type
_entity_poly.pdbx_seq_one_letter_code
_entity_poly.pdbx_strand_id
1 'polypeptide(L)'
;MKGLAFRKLGRSPSHRNHLLRNLVTSLITHERIVTTVAKAKEAARLADKMITLGKRNTRTAWSGAQAFLFAHKTSLPRLADVSKRYADRPG
;
A
#
# COMPACT_ATOMS: atom_id res chain seq x y z
N MET A 1 -18.53 7.38 11.49
CA MET A 1 -18.45 7.04 10.95
C MET A 1 -18.62 6.27 10.96
N LYS A 2 -19.21 6.17 11.27
CA LYS A 2 -19.60 5.49 11.11
C LYS A 2 -18.88 4.39 11.21
N GLY A 3 -18.34 3.81 12.00
CA GLY A 3 -17.71 2.55 12.07
C GLY A 3 -16.87 2.19 10.86
N LEU A 4 -16.59 3.14 10.03
CA LEU A 4 -15.81 2.89 8.84
C LEU A 4 -14.33 2.87 9.17
N ALA A 5 -13.63 1.86 8.63
CA ALA A 5 -12.20 1.75 8.83
C ALA A 5 -11.44 2.82 8.07
N PHE A 6 -11.96 3.25 6.91
CA PHE A 6 -11.27 4.22 6.06
C PHE A 6 -12.15 5.42 5.76
N ARG A 7 -11.50 6.58 5.58
CA ARG A 7 -12.16 7.80 5.17
C ARG A 7 -12.64 7.68 3.74
N LYS A 8 -13.76 8.34 3.45
CA LYS A 8 -14.30 8.31 2.10
C LYS A 8 -13.54 9.19 1.12
N LEU A 9 -12.87 10.22 1.62
CA LEU A 9 -12.06 11.14 0.80
C LEU A 9 -12.87 11.85 -0.29
N GLY A 10 -14.18 12.03 -0.05
CA GLY A 10 -15.05 12.71 -1.01
C GLY A 10 -15.33 11.95 -2.28
N ARG A 11 -15.11 10.63 -2.29
CA ARG A 11 -15.27 9.80 -3.49
C ARG A 11 -16.12 8.58 -3.23
N SER A 12 -16.65 7.99 -4.30
CA SER A 12 -17.38 6.74 -4.21
C SER A 12 -16.45 5.62 -3.73
N PRO A 13 -16.99 4.52 -3.18
CA PRO A 13 -16.15 3.44 -2.69
C PRO A 13 -15.15 2.90 -3.71
N SER A 14 -15.59 2.66 -4.96
CA SER A 14 -14.67 2.13 -5.97
C SER A 14 -13.62 3.17 -6.37
N HIS A 15 -14.04 4.43 -6.51
CA HIS A 15 -13.12 5.51 -6.87
C HIS A 15 -12.08 5.73 -5.78
N ARG A 16 -12.52 5.72 -4.51
CA ARG A 16 -11.62 5.86 -3.37
C ARG A 16 -10.62 4.72 -3.32
N ASN A 17 -11.08 3.50 -3.52
CA ASN A 17 -10.22 2.33 -3.51
C ASN A 17 -9.15 2.42 -4.60
N HIS A 18 -9.54 2.84 -5.78
CA HIS A 18 -8.63 3.01 -6.91
C HIS A 18 -7.57 4.08 -6.60
N LEU A 19 -8.01 5.20 -6.02
CA LEU A 19 -7.11 6.27 -5.61
C LEU A 19 -6.07 5.76 -4.61
N LEU A 20 -6.51 5.04 -3.60
CA LEU A 20 -5.61 4.54 -2.56
C LEU A 20 -4.63 3.53 -3.11
N ARG A 21 -5.06 2.65 -4.00
CA ARG A 21 -4.16 1.70 -4.65
C ARG A 21 -3.09 2.42 -5.46
N ASN A 22 -3.46 3.46 -6.20
CA ASN A 22 -2.50 4.26 -6.94
C ASN A 22 -1.50 4.94 -6.03
N LEU A 23 -1.97 5.52 -4.92
CA LEU A 23 -1.09 6.21 -3.98
C LEU A 23 -0.08 5.23 -3.35
N VAL A 24 -0.54 4.06 -2.94
CA VAL A 24 0.34 3.06 -2.33
C VAL A 24 1.36 2.55 -3.34
N THR A 25 0.92 2.30 -4.58
CA THR A 25 1.84 1.87 -5.64
C THR A 25 2.92 2.92 -5.88
N SER A 26 2.53 4.20 -5.96
CA SER A 26 3.50 5.29 -6.15
C SER A 26 4.45 5.40 -4.96
N LEU A 27 3.94 5.28 -3.75
CA LEU A 27 4.77 5.36 -2.55
C LEU A 27 5.82 4.26 -2.53
N ILE A 28 5.44 3.04 -2.84
CA ILE A 28 6.37 1.92 -2.86
C ILE A 28 7.39 2.08 -3.98
N THR A 29 6.95 2.54 -5.14
CA THR A 29 7.84 2.71 -6.30
C THR A 29 8.85 3.81 -6.08
N HIS A 30 8.43 4.95 -5.56
CA HIS A 30 9.28 6.13 -5.40
C HIS A 30 9.79 6.35 -3.98
N GLU A 31 9.26 5.60 -3.03
CA GLU A 31 9.57 5.67 -1.59
C GLU A 31 9.18 6.99 -0.94
N ARG A 32 8.61 7.91 -1.69
CA ARG A 32 8.21 9.21 -1.18
C ARG A 32 7.20 9.84 -2.13
N ILE A 33 6.11 10.35 -1.59
CA ILE A 33 5.11 11.09 -2.37
C ILE A 33 4.64 12.30 -1.58
N VAL A 34 4.06 13.27 -2.28
CA VAL A 34 3.44 14.44 -1.67
C VAL A 34 1.95 14.39 -1.96
N THR A 35 1.13 14.49 -0.92
CA THR A 35 -0.32 14.43 -1.07
C THR A 35 -0.97 15.11 0.13
N THR A 36 -2.30 15.10 0.20
CA THR A 36 -3.01 15.69 1.33
C THR A 36 -2.83 14.84 2.58
N VAL A 37 -3.01 15.45 3.76
CA VAL A 37 -2.87 14.76 5.04
C VAL A 37 -3.84 13.58 5.13
N ALA A 38 -5.10 13.78 4.74
CA ALA A 38 -6.10 12.71 4.82
C ALA A 38 -5.72 11.53 3.93
N LYS A 39 -5.31 11.81 2.69
CA LYS A 39 -4.88 10.75 1.77
C LYS A 39 -3.62 10.06 2.27
N ALA A 40 -2.68 10.83 2.82
CA ALA A 40 -1.44 10.27 3.33
C ALA A 40 -1.70 9.29 4.47
N LYS A 41 -2.58 9.64 5.39
CA LYS A 41 -2.88 8.76 6.53
C LYS A 41 -3.52 7.44 6.09
N GLU A 42 -4.45 7.50 5.15
CA GLU A 42 -5.09 6.29 4.66
C GLU A 42 -4.12 5.44 3.85
N ALA A 43 -3.32 6.08 3.00
CA ALA A 43 -2.33 5.36 2.20
C ALA A 43 -1.26 4.70 3.08
N ALA A 44 -0.84 5.36 4.16
CA ALA A 44 0.16 4.80 5.06
C ALA A 44 -0.28 3.48 5.67
N ARG A 45 -1.55 3.38 6.06
CA ARG A 45 -2.08 2.15 6.63
C ARG A 45 -2.02 1.00 5.64
N LEU A 46 -2.37 1.27 4.39
CA LEU A 46 -2.32 0.25 3.34
C LEU A 46 -0.89 -0.09 2.93
N ALA A 47 -0.01 0.90 2.90
CA ALA A 47 1.40 0.67 2.60
C ALA A 47 2.03 -0.26 3.65
N ASP A 48 1.69 -0.05 4.93
CA ASP A 48 2.17 -0.92 6.00
C ASP A 48 1.72 -2.36 5.79
N LYS A 49 0.49 -2.56 5.34
CA LYS A 49 -0.01 -3.91 5.03
C LYS A 49 0.77 -4.55 3.89
N MET A 50 1.10 -3.78 2.87
CA MET A 50 1.89 -4.30 1.74
C MET A 50 3.29 -4.69 2.19
N ILE A 51 3.91 -3.88 3.03
CA ILE A 51 5.24 -4.19 3.56
C ILE A 51 5.18 -5.46 4.42
N THR A 52 4.13 -5.62 5.21
CA THR A 52 3.94 -6.83 6.00
C THR A 52 3.85 -8.07 5.11
N LEU A 53 3.11 -7.96 4.00
CA LEU A 53 3.01 -9.07 3.04
C LEU A 53 4.39 -9.40 2.45
N GLY A 54 5.16 -8.37 2.10
CA GLY A 54 6.50 -8.57 1.58
C GLY A 54 7.42 -9.24 2.60
N LYS A 55 7.28 -8.89 3.88
CA LYS A 55 8.08 -9.49 4.95
C LYS A 55 7.75 -10.96 5.14
N ARG A 56 6.48 -11.36 4.94
CA ARG A 56 6.10 -12.77 5.04
C ARG A 56 6.74 -13.61 3.95
N ASN A 57 6.91 -13.04 2.77
CA ASN A 57 7.60 -13.66 1.65
C ASN A 57 7.08 -15.06 1.31
N THR A 58 5.76 -15.22 1.29
CA THR A 58 5.12 -16.48 0.89
C THR A 58 4.39 -16.26 -0.43
N ARG A 59 4.07 -17.37 -1.11
CA ARG A 59 3.31 -17.29 -2.36
C ARG A 59 1.98 -16.56 -2.15
N THR A 60 1.27 -16.92 -1.09
CA THR A 60 -0.03 -16.30 -0.79
C THR A 60 0.13 -14.80 -0.54
N ALA A 61 1.15 -14.40 0.22
CA ALA A 61 1.39 -12.98 0.50
C ALA A 61 1.71 -12.22 -0.78
N TRP A 62 2.55 -12.76 -1.65
CA TRP A 62 2.87 -12.10 -2.92
C TRP A 62 1.69 -12.03 -3.86
N SER A 63 0.81 -13.06 -3.85
CA SER A 63 -0.44 -12.99 -4.62
C SER A 63 -1.33 -11.85 -4.13
N GLY A 64 -1.40 -11.66 -2.81
CA GLY A 64 -2.17 -10.56 -2.24
C GLY A 64 -1.61 -9.20 -2.64
N ALA A 65 -0.30 -9.04 -2.60
CA ALA A 65 0.34 -7.79 -3.01
C ALA A 65 0.11 -7.53 -4.50
N GLN A 66 0.23 -8.56 -5.32
CA GLN A 66 0.01 -8.44 -6.75
C GLN A 66 -1.42 -8.02 -7.06
N ALA A 67 -2.39 -8.54 -6.31
CA ALA A 67 -3.79 -8.19 -6.51
C ALA A 67 -4.06 -6.73 -6.17
N PHE A 68 -3.29 -6.14 -5.25
CA PHE A 68 -3.52 -4.76 -4.80
C PHE A 68 -2.74 -3.73 -5.60
N LEU A 69 -1.47 -3.98 -5.87
CA LEU A 69 -0.60 -2.99 -6.50
C LEU A 69 -0.78 -2.94 -8.01
N PHE A 70 -0.45 -1.78 -8.59
CA PHE A 70 -0.39 -1.60 -10.03
C PHE A 70 1.07 -1.63 -10.48
N ALA A 71 1.28 -1.64 -11.79
CA ALA A 71 2.62 -1.57 -12.39
C ALA A 71 3.57 -2.61 -11.80
N HIS A 72 3.18 -3.87 -11.85
CA HIS A 72 3.86 -4.95 -11.16
C HIS A 72 5.34 -5.09 -11.52
N LYS A 73 5.72 -4.80 -12.75
CA LYS A 73 7.14 -4.90 -13.15
C LYS A 73 8.05 -3.99 -12.35
N THR A 74 7.51 -2.86 -11.88
CA THR A 74 8.27 -1.90 -11.09
C THR A 74 7.96 -2.03 -9.60
N SER A 75 6.67 -2.14 -9.25
CA SER A 75 6.26 -2.06 -7.86
C SER A 75 6.62 -3.30 -7.05
N LEU A 76 6.52 -4.50 -7.61
CA LEU A 76 6.82 -5.70 -6.85
C LEU A 76 8.30 -5.83 -6.47
N PRO A 77 9.27 -5.58 -7.39
CA PRO A 77 10.68 -5.56 -6.98
C PRO A 77 10.96 -4.49 -5.92
N ARG A 78 10.34 -3.33 -6.04
CA ARG A 78 10.51 -2.27 -5.05
C ARG A 78 9.94 -2.67 -3.70
N LEU A 79 8.79 -3.34 -3.69
CA LEU A 79 8.21 -3.84 -2.45
C LEU A 79 9.15 -4.83 -1.78
N ALA A 80 9.77 -5.70 -2.56
CA ALA A 80 10.74 -6.65 -2.01
C ALA A 80 11.91 -5.94 -1.34
N ASP A 81 12.45 -4.91 -2.00
CA ASP A 81 13.57 -4.13 -1.45
C ASP A 81 13.18 -3.43 -0.15
N VAL A 82 12.02 -2.75 -0.15
CA VAL A 82 11.55 -2.03 1.03
C VAL A 82 11.29 -3.00 2.17
N SER A 83 10.70 -4.15 1.88
CA SER A 83 10.40 -5.15 2.89
C SER A 83 11.67 -5.68 3.56
N LYS A 84 12.74 -5.83 2.80
CA LYS A 84 14.04 -6.25 3.37
C LYS A 84 14.57 -5.22 4.35
N ARG A 85 14.41 -3.93 4.05
CA ARG A 85 14.89 -2.88 4.93
C ARG A 85 14.16 -2.88 6.28
N TYR A 86 12.91 -3.31 6.30
CA TYR A 86 12.10 -3.33 7.51
C TYR A 86 11.95 -4.72 8.11
N ALA A 87 12.73 -5.69 7.66
CA ALA A 87 12.59 -7.08 8.09
C ALA A 87 12.74 -7.26 9.60
N ASP A 88 13.57 -6.43 10.24
CA ASP A 88 13.83 -6.52 11.68
C ASP A 88 12.75 -5.86 12.53
N ARG A 89 11.82 -5.13 11.93
CA ARG A 89 10.79 -4.41 12.66
C ARG A 89 9.55 -5.28 12.81
N PRO A 90 8.92 -5.29 14.00
CA PRO A 90 7.70 -6.04 14.20
C PRO A 90 6.55 -5.43 13.37
N GLY A 91 5.67 -6.30 12.94
CA GLY A 91 4.44 -5.93 12.25
C GLY A 91 4.59 -5.53 10.82
#